data_2e6065595129edbad34778dd1f08a301
#
_entry.id   2e6065595129edbad34778dd1f08a301
#
_cell.length_a   1.000
_cell.length_b   1.000
_cell.length_c   1.000
_cell.angle_alpha   90.00
_cell.angle_beta   90.00
_cell.angle_gamma   90.00
#
_symmetry.space_group_name_H-M   'P 1'
#
loop_
_entity.id
_entity.type
_entity.pdbx_description
1 polymer ?
#
loop_
_entity_poly.entity_id
_entity_poly.type
_entity_poly.pdbx_seq_one_letter_code
_entity_poly.pdbx_strand_id
1 'polypeptide(L)'
;MYDDRLQFLTLYSARFAEGFGFITLITLLPYYINALDPSATTVLGVTVGAGFVIGMYTSGFTLAQTAAVVPLAWAGDRFDKRLVLLCSLGLGVIAYTLFPLVDSSASFVLARGLQGVAVTGAGLMSLSLVGQIATGGTRANHIGKANAASFAASILGSLSAGALYEAFGFTPVFAVIVVLTTVAWLGSFRYLNPDETRVGGFPFADLALNRRILTLTSFRMQYAFAVTLVRTWVPIYAGVTAAQGGLAYGALAVSLTVVAEKFTNMLCQPFTGRLSDGYGRAAFVFVGGGLYGVVALLVPFSPAIGAVLSLPASYPLVGELSPAFVPLVVLSGLLGVADSLREPASMALFADEGTSEGGVASSFGLRELVWRPGSVIAPLLGGWLMTTVGMGSVFYVGGAFAIAGVATFLVILVRFHGAAALTEW
;
A
#
# COMPACT_ATOMS: atom_id res chain seq x y z
N MET A 1 36.19 -0.07 -0.26
CA MET A 1 35.03 0.80 0.03
C MET A 1 34.45 1.24 -1.30
N TYR A 2 33.17 0.99 -1.56
CA TYR A 2 32.53 1.36 -2.82
C TYR A 2 32.13 2.83 -2.79
N ASP A 3 32.02 3.45 -3.99
CA ASP A 3 31.54 4.82 -4.15
C ASP A 3 30.08 4.93 -3.64
N ASP A 4 29.79 5.95 -2.86
CA ASP A 4 28.46 6.20 -2.30
C ASP A 4 27.39 6.30 -3.40
N ARG A 5 27.75 6.82 -4.58
CA ARG A 5 26.84 6.89 -5.72
C ARG A 5 26.35 5.50 -6.17
N LEU A 6 27.25 4.51 -6.22
CA LEU A 6 26.88 3.14 -6.59
C LEU A 6 26.02 2.48 -5.50
N GLN A 7 26.32 2.75 -4.23
CA GLN A 7 25.52 2.27 -3.11
C GLN A 7 24.09 2.82 -3.17
N PHE A 8 23.92 4.13 -3.41
CA PHE A 8 22.60 4.73 -3.56
C PHE A 8 21.81 4.18 -4.76
N LEU A 9 22.45 4.04 -5.93
CA LEU A 9 21.79 3.46 -7.11
C LEU A 9 21.31 2.03 -6.84
N THR A 10 22.10 1.25 -6.13
CA THR A 10 21.75 -0.11 -5.73
C THR A 10 20.54 -0.13 -4.79
N LEU A 11 20.53 0.76 -3.79
CA LEU A 11 19.39 0.87 -2.86
C LEU A 11 18.12 1.38 -3.54
N TYR A 12 18.24 2.29 -4.52
CA TYR A 12 17.09 2.73 -5.32
C TYR A 12 16.56 1.60 -6.22
N SER A 13 17.44 0.76 -6.80
CA SER A 13 16.99 -0.42 -7.56
C SER A 13 16.32 -1.46 -6.67
N ALA A 14 16.74 -1.64 -5.43
CA ALA A 14 16.05 -2.49 -4.47
C ALA A 14 14.64 -1.95 -4.14
N ARG A 15 14.51 -0.64 -3.91
CA ARG A 15 13.21 0.01 -3.71
C ARG A 15 12.31 -0.06 -4.94
N PHE A 16 12.89 0.07 -6.13
CA PHE A 16 12.17 -0.10 -7.38
C PHE A 16 11.65 -1.53 -7.53
N ALA A 17 12.49 -2.55 -7.36
CA ALA A 17 12.10 -3.96 -7.48
C ALA A 17 10.99 -4.33 -6.47
N GLU A 18 11.10 -3.85 -5.22
CA GLU A 18 10.08 -4.05 -4.18
C GLU A 18 8.74 -3.44 -4.59
N GLY A 19 8.72 -2.16 -4.98
CA GLY A 19 7.51 -1.45 -5.39
C GLY A 19 6.86 -2.09 -6.63
N PHE A 20 7.67 -2.50 -7.61
CA PHE A 20 7.20 -3.15 -8.83
C PHE A 20 6.51 -4.49 -8.52
N GLY A 21 7.14 -5.35 -7.74
CA GLY A 21 6.57 -6.65 -7.37
C GLY A 21 5.32 -6.52 -6.49
N PHE A 22 5.30 -5.56 -5.57
CA PHE A 22 4.14 -5.32 -4.70
C PHE A 22 2.89 -4.91 -5.49
N ILE A 23 3.01 -3.91 -6.37
CA ILE A 23 1.86 -3.38 -7.12
C ILE A 23 1.36 -4.37 -8.18
N THR A 24 2.26 -5.12 -8.79
CA THR A 24 1.92 -6.16 -9.77
C THR A 24 0.91 -7.14 -9.20
N LEU A 25 1.12 -7.61 -7.97
CA LEU A 25 0.18 -8.53 -7.32
C LEU A 25 -1.13 -7.90 -6.91
N ILE A 26 -1.16 -6.59 -6.63
CA ILE A 26 -2.43 -5.87 -6.43
C ILE A 26 -3.21 -5.82 -7.74
N THR A 27 -2.55 -5.51 -8.85
CA THR A 27 -3.16 -5.44 -10.18
C THR A 27 -3.68 -6.80 -10.65
N LEU A 28 -2.92 -7.87 -10.39
CA LEU A 28 -3.29 -9.23 -10.84
C LEU A 28 -4.17 -10.00 -9.85
N LEU A 29 -4.48 -9.43 -8.69
CA LEU A 29 -5.28 -10.10 -7.67
C LEU A 29 -6.65 -10.60 -8.17
N PRO A 30 -7.44 -9.83 -8.95
CA PRO A 30 -8.71 -10.32 -9.49
C PRO A 30 -8.53 -11.55 -10.40
N TYR A 31 -7.43 -11.62 -11.15
CA TYR A 31 -7.17 -12.76 -12.06
C TYR A 31 -6.76 -14.02 -11.29
N TYR A 32 -6.07 -13.88 -10.14
CA TYR A 32 -5.86 -15.00 -9.22
C TYR A 32 -7.17 -15.45 -8.57
N ILE A 33 -8.05 -14.53 -8.19
CA ILE A 33 -9.38 -14.89 -7.69
C ILE A 33 -10.15 -15.67 -8.74
N ASN A 34 -10.17 -15.21 -10.00
CA ASN A 34 -10.85 -15.88 -11.08
C ASN A 34 -10.22 -17.26 -11.44
N ALA A 35 -8.88 -17.37 -11.39
CA ALA A 35 -8.16 -18.59 -11.76
C ALA A 35 -8.23 -19.67 -10.67
N LEU A 36 -8.17 -19.29 -9.41
CA LEU A 36 -8.17 -20.23 -8.28
C LEU A 36 -9.58 -20.59 -7.80
N ASP A 37 -10.60 -19.83 -8.23
CA ASP A 37 -12.03 -20.00 -7.92
C ASP A 37 -12.25 -20.41 -6.43
N PRO A 38 -11.91 -19.51 -5.48
CA PRO A 38 -11.88 -19.84 -4.07
C PRO A 38 -13.26 -20.24 -3.57
N SER A 39 -13.35 -21.44 -2.99
CA SER A 39 -14.53 -22.02 -2.39
C SER A 39 -14.42 -22.06 -0.86
N ALA A 40 -15.53 -22.38 -0.20
CA ALA A 40 -15.53 -22.62 1.22
C ALA A 40 -14.58 -23.80 1.55
N THR A 41 -13.74 -23.62 2.55
CA THR A 41 -12.75 -24.64 2.96
C THR A 41 -12.78 -24.84 4.48
N THR A 42 -12.32 -25.99 4.94
CA THR A 42 -12.24 -26.28 6.39
C THR A 42 -10.81 -26.11 6.85
N VAL A 43 -10.58 -25.21 7.80
CA VAL A 43 -9.27 -24.96 8.42
C VAL A 43 -9.39 -25.26 9.91
N LEU A 44 -8.60 -26.19 10.42
CA LEU A 44 -8.60 -26.60 11.84
C LEU A 44 -10.01 -26.97 12.37
N GLY A 45 -10.84 -27.61 11.53
CA GLY A 45 -12.20 -28.02 11.91
C GLY A 45 -13.26 -26.91 11.81
N VAL A 46 -12.88 -25.70 11.41
CA VAL A 46 -13.80 -24.55 11.18
C VAL A 46 -14.00 -24.33 9.69
N THR A 47 -15.25 -24.34 9.21
CA THR A 47 -15.55 -24.03 7.81
C THR A 47 -15.52 -22.51 7.60
N VAL A 48 -14.62 -22.07 6.75
CA VAL A 48 -14.49 -20.67 6.33
C VAL A 48 -15.06 -20.49 4.93
N GLY A 49 -15.88 -19.47 4.74
CA GLY A 49 -16.53 -19.20 3.44
C GLY A 49 -15.53 -18.66 2.39
N ALA A 50 -15.90 -18.77 1.11
CA ALA A 50 -15.11 -18.28 -0.02
C ALA A 50 -14.65 -16.81 0.13
N GLY A 51 -15.51 -15.95 0.64
CA GLY A 51 -15.17 -14.55 0.88
C GLY A 51 -14.03 -14.35 1.88
N PHE A 52 -13.98 -15.17 2.94
CA PHE A 52 -12.86 -15.13 3.88
C PHE A 52 -11.55 -15.57 3.19
N VAL A 53 -11.61 -16.60 2.34
CA VAL A 53 -10.45 -17.06 1.55
C VAL A 53 -9.94 -15.95 0.62
N ILE A 54 -10.83 -15.26 -0.08
CA ILE A 54 -10.49 -14.08 -0.92
C ILE A 54 -9.80 -13.00 -0.06
N GLY A 55 -10.35 -12.69 1.11
CA GLY A 55 -9.77 -11.75 2.05
C GLY A 55 -8.36 -12.15 2.50
N MET A 56 -8.12 -13.45 2.72
CA MET A 56 -6.80 -13.99 3.10
C MET A 56 -5.72 -13.75 2.03
N TYR A 57 -6.08 -13.59 0.75
CA TYR A 57 -5.11 -13.27 -0.32
C TYR A 57 -4.37 -11.96 -0.08
N THR A 58 -5.00 -11.01 0.59
CA THR A 58 -4.34 -9.75 1.01
C THR A 58 -3.96 -9.76 2.48
N SER A 59 -4.83 -10.26 3.37
CA SER A 59 -4.55 -10.30 4.81
C SER A 59 -3.37 -11.21 5.14
N GLY A 60 -3.14 -12.30 4.42
CA GLY A 60 -1.96 -13.15 4.58
C GLY A 60 -0.66 -12.38 4.38
N PHE A 61 -0.61 -11.52 3.37
CA PHE A 61 0.52 -10.62 3.14
C PHE A 61 0.68 -9.59 4.27
N THR A 62 -0.38 -8.86 4.63
CA THR A 62 -0.32 -7.82 5.68
C THR A 62 -0.06 -8.39 7.07
N LEU A 63 -0.56 -9.57 7.36
CA LEU A 63 -0.28 -10.29 8.60
C LEU A 63 1.20 -10.70 8.68
N ALA A 64 1.74 -11.27 7.61
CA ALA A 64 3.16 -11.62 7.53
C ALA A 64 4.07 -10.38 7.65
N GLN A 65 3.70 -9.27 7.00
CA GLN A 65 4.39 -7.99 7.20
C GLN A 65 4.37 -7.54 8.66
N THR A 66 3.20 -7.61 9.30
CA THR A 66 3.04 -7.20 10.70
C THR A 66 3.87 -8.05 11.64
N ALA A 67 3.88 -9.35 11.44
CA ALA A 67 4.69 -10.28 12.24
C ALA A 67 6.20 -10.09 12.00
N ALA A 68 6.60 -9.71 10.79
CA ALA A 68 8.00 -9.60 10.41
C ALA A 68 8.64 -8.25 10.79
N VAL A 69 7.86 -7.17 10.94
CA VAL A 69 8.41 -5.81 11.10
C VAL A 69 9.33 -5.69 12.32
N VAL A 70 8.90 -6.20 13.49
CA VAL A 70 9.70 -6.11 14.73
C VAL A 70 10.93 -7.01 14.69
N PRO A 71 10.83 -8.32 14.32
CA PRO A 71 12.00 -9.18 14.19
C PRO A 71 13.03 -8.66 13.18
N LEU A 72 12.58 -8.13 12.02
CA LEU A 72 13.49 -7.61 10.99
C LEU A 72 14.13 -6.29 11.40
N ALA A 73 13.40 -5.40 12.08
CA ALA A 73 13.99 -4.19 12.66
C ALA A 73 15.05 -4.55 13.71
N TRP A 74 14.73 -5.45 14.63
CA TRP A 74 15.68 -5.96 15.63
C TRP A 74 16.90 -6.62 14.99
N ALA A 75 16.70 -7.40 13.93
CA ALA A 75 17.82 -8.02 13.20
C ALA A 75 18.70 -6.96 12.53
N GLY A 76 18.11 -5.90 11.94
CA GLY A 76 18.85 -4.78 11.36
C GLY A 76 19.64 -3.95 12.38
N ASP A 77 19.18 -3.88 13.64
CA ASP A 77 19.90 -3.20 14.72
C ASP A 77 21.06 -4.04 15.27
N ARG A 78 20.93 -5.36 15.26
CA ARG A 78 21.91 -6.31 15.85
C ARG A 78 22.90 -6.89 14.86
N PHE A 79 22.52 -7.03 13.60
CA PHE A 79 23.33 -7.62 12.55
C PHE A 79 23.69 -6.59 11.47
N ASP A 80 24.50 -6.99 10.51
CA ASP A 80 24.77 -6.19 9.30
C ASP A 80 23.47 -6.01 8.49
N LYS A 81 23.02 -4.76 8.35
CA LYS A 81 21.80 -4.41 7.59
C LYS A 81 21.87 -4.85 6.13
N ARG A 82 23.10 -4.87 5.56
CA ARG A 82 23.33 -5.42 4.22
C ARG A 82 22.96 -6.90 4.14
N LEU A 83 23.35 -7.72 5.14
CA LEU A 83 22.98 -9.14 5.16
C LEU A 83 21.47 -9.32 5.31
N VAL A 84 20.82 -8.57 6.19
CA VAL A 84 19.36 -8.61 6.35
C VAL A 84 18.65 -8.21 5.05
N LEU A 85 19.15 -7.20 4.34
CA LEU A 85 18.65 -6.80 3.01
C LEU A 85 18.81 -7.92 1.98
N LEU A 86 19.99 -8.55 1.92
CA LEU A 86 20.27 -9.66 0.99
C LEU A 86 19.37 -10.87 1.27
N CYS A 87 19.18 -11.24 2.53
CA CYS A 87 18.24 -12.31 2.90
C CYS A 87 16.81 -11.96 2.48
N SER A 88 16.39 -10.72 2.68
CA SER A 88 15.04 -10.26 2.32
C SER A 88 14.82 -10.24 0.80
N LEU A 89 15.77 -9.72 0.02
CA LEU A 89 15.69 -9.73 -1.44
C LEU A 89 15.76 -11.17 -1.99
N GLY A 90 16.62 -12.02 -1.42
CA GLY A 90 16.70 -13.44 -1.79
C GLY A 90 15.38 -14.18 -1.52
N LEU A 91 14.75 -13.93 -0.35
CA LEU A 91 13.41 -14.44 -0.06
C LEU A 91 12.38 -13.91 -1.05
N GLY A 92 12.51 -12.65 -1.50
CA GLY A 92 11.67 -12.05 -2.55
C GLY A 92 11.81 -12.79 -3.88
N VAL A 93 13.04 -13.11 -4.32
CA VAL A 93 13.27 -13.92 -5.52
C VAL A 93 12.54 -15.26 -5.42
N ILE A 94 12.67 -15.95 -4.28
CA ILE A 94 11.97 -17.23 -4.05
C ILE A 94 10.46 -17.02 -4.10
N ALA A 95 9.92 -16.05 -3.36
CA ALA A 95 8.49 -15.79 -3.30
C ALA A 95 7.90 -15.50 -4.69
N TYR A 96 8.54 -14.62 -5.49
CA TYR A 96 8.04 -14.29 -6.82
C TYR A 96 8.18 -15.44 -7.82
N THR A 97 9.14 -16.33 -7.65
CA THR A 97 9.27 -17.55 -8.48
C THR A 97 8.14 -18.54 -8.19
N LEU A 98 7.58 -18.54 -6.98
CA LEU A 98 6.48 -19.45 -6.61
C LEU A 98 5.13 -19.04 -7.21
N PHE A 99 4.88 -17.73 -7.47
CA PHE A 99 3.56 -17.27 -7.91
C PHE A 99 3.05 -17.92 -9.21
N PRO A 100 3.87 -18.12 -10.27
CA PRO A 100 3.41 -18.84 -11.46
C PRO A 100 3.05 -20.31 -11.22
N LEU A 101 3.52 -20.90 -10.10
CA LEU A 101 3.33 -22.30 -9.73
C LEU A 101 2.16 -22.51 -8.77
N VAL A 102 1.50 -21.42 -8.39
CA VAL A 102 0.34 -21.48 -7.48
C VAL A 102 -0.85 -22.13 -8.18
N ASP A 103 -1.38 -23.17 -7.57
CA ASP A 103 -2.52 -23.96 -8.04
C ASP A 103 -3.70 -23.99 -7.06
N SER A 104 -3.53 -23.40 -5.86
CA SER A 104 -4.54 -23.43 -4.80
C SER A 104 -4.53 -22.15 -3.98
N SER A 105 -5.64 -21.85 -3.33
CA SER A 105 -5.74 -20.70 -2.41
C SER A 105 -4.71 -20.79 -1.26
N ALA A 106 -4.42 -21.98 -0.78
CA ALA A 106 -3.43 -22.18 0.31
C ALA A 106 -2.01 -21.84 -0.16
N SER A 107 -1.59 -22.34 -1.33
CA SER A 107 -0.28 -22.03 -1.91
C SER A 107 -0.14 -20.55 -2.24
N PHE A 108 -1.23 -19.90 -2.70
CA PHE A 108 -1.25 -18.44 -2.92
C PHE A 108 -1.04 -17.65 -1.63
N VAL A 109 -1.78 -17.97 -0.56
CA VAL A 109 -1.64 -17.29 0.74
C VAL A 109 -0.24 -17.48 1.32
N LEU A 110 0.36 -18.68 1.18
CA LEU A 110 1.74 -18.91 1.61
C LEU A 110 2.75 -18.08 0.82
N ALA A 111 2.63 -18.03 -0.51
CA ALA A 111 3.48 -17.20 -1.36
C ALA A 111 3.34 -15.71 -1.01
N ARG A 112 2.11 -15.25 -0.73
CA ARG A 112 1.83 -13.89 -0.24
C ARG A 112 2.46 -13.62 1.12
N GLY A 113 2.45 -14.61 2.03
CA GLY A 113 3.13 -14.50 3.32
C GLY A 113 4.64 -14.33 3.16
N LEU A 114 5.29 -15.16 2.34
CA LEU A 114 6.72 -15.05 2.04
C LEU A 114 7.05 -13.69 1.42
N GLN A 115 6.23 -13.23 0.46
CA GLN A 115 6.36 -11.90 -0.13
C GLN A 115 6.24 -10.81 0.95
N GLY A 116 5.31 -10.92 1.89
CA GLY A 116 5.12 -9.95 2.98
C GLY A 116 6.37 -9.79 3.84
N VAL A 117 7.00 -10.90 4.22
CA VAL A 117 8.29 -10.88 4.96
C VAL A 117 9.39 -10.23 4.13
N ALA A 118 9.54 -10.65 2.87
CA ALA A 118 10.57 -10.15 1.95
C ALA A 118 10.49 -8.64 1.74
N VAL A 119 9.30 -8.14 1.39
CA VAL A 119 9.03 -6.72 1.14
C VAL A 119 9.27 -5.88 2.39
N THR A 120 8.87 -6.38 3.57
CA THR A 120 9.12 -5.67 4.84
C THR A 120 10.61 -5.50 5.11
N GLY A 121 11.38 -6.57 5.01
CA GLY A 121 12.83 -6.51 5.26
C GLY A 121 13.57 -5.66 4.22
N ALA A 122 13.24 -5.82 2.94
CA ALA A 122 13.83 -5.02 1.87
C ALA A 122 13.53 -3.52 2.05
N GLY A 123 12.28 -3.17 2.38
CA GLY A 123 11.86 -1.79 2.62
C GLY A 123 12.55 -1.15 3.82
N LEU A 124 12.55 -1.83 4.97
CA LEU A 124 13.18 -1.34 6.20
C LEU A 124 14.70 -1.16 6.01
N MET A 125 15.37 -2.17 5.51
CA MET A 125 16.85 -2.13 5.40
C MET A 125 17.32 -1.16 4.33
N SER A 126 16.67 -1.10 3.16
CA SER A 126 17.05 -0.16 2.12
C SER A 126 16.92 1.31 2.57
N LEU A 127 15.81 1.68 3.24
CA LEU A 127 15.64 3.04 3.74
C LEU A 127 16.59 3.36 4.90
N SER A 128 16.86 2.39 5.79
CA SER A 128 17.82 2.56 6.88
C SER A 128 19.24 2.78 6.34
N LEU A 129 19.69 1.98 5.36
CA LEU A 129 20.99 2.14 4.72
C LEU A 129 21.10 3.46 3.94
N VAL A 130 20.04 3.87 3.21
CA VAL A 130 19.99 5.20 2.57
C VAL A 130 20.18 6.30 3.61
N GLY A 131 19.49 6.21 4.73
CA GLY A 131 19.58 7.19 5.82
C GLY A 131 20.95 7.23 6.51
N GLN A 132 21.67 6.11 6.54
CA GLN A 132 23.02 6.01 7.13
C GLN A 132 24.14 6.51 6.20
N ILE A 133 24.08 6.14 4.91
CA ILE A 133 25.08 6.56 3.92
C ILE A 133 24.96 8.05 3.62
N ALA A 134 23.75 8.59 3.63
CA ALA A 134 23.50 10.00 3.36
C ALA A 134 24.02 10.91 4.50
N THR A 135 24.75 11.95 4.13
CA THR A 135 25.12 13.02 5.07
C THR A 135 23.91 13.83 5.53
N GLY A 136 23.99 14.51 6.68
CA GLY A 136 22.87 15.23 7.27
C GLY A 136 22.15 16.20 6.30
N GLY A 137 22.91 16.93 5.46
CA GLY A 137 22.36 17.88 4.49
C GLY A 137 21.75 17.24 3.23
N THR A 138 21.99 15.95 2.95
CA THR A 138 21.49 15.26 1.74
C THR A 138 20.52 14.12 2.05
N ARG A 139 20.33 13.77 3.31
CA ARG A 139 19.52 12.61 3.75
C ARG A 139 18.09 12.67 3.22
N ALA A 140 17.41 13.80 3.37
CA ALA A 140 16.04 13.96 2.89
C ALA A 140 15.94 13.77 1.37
N ASN A 141 16.91 14.29 0.60
CA ASN A 141 16.97 14.12 -0.85
C ASN A 141 17.13 12.66 -1.26
N HIS A 142 18.03 11.90 -0.61
CA HIS A 142 18.26 10.49 -0.93
C HIS A 142 17.08 9.60 -0.53
N ILE A 143 16.43 9.85 0.61
CA ILE A 143 15.18 9.18 1.00
C ILE A 143 14.07 9.53 -0.01
N GLY A 144 13.96 10.79 -0.44
CA GLY A 144 13.03 11.21 -1.47
C GLY A 144 13.23 10.47 -2.79
N LYS A 145 14.47 10.31 -3.24
CA LYS A 145 14.81 9.53 -4.45
C LYS A 145 14.46 8.04 -4.31
N ALA A 146 14.70 7.44 -3.14
CA ALA A 146 14.32 6.06 -2.86
C ALA A 146 12.80 5.85 -2.92
N ASN A 147 12.03 6.79 -2.38
CA ASN A 147 10.58 6.77 -2.46
C ASN A 147 10.07 7.02 -3.89
N ALA A 148 10.69 7.96 -4.62
CA ALA A 148 10.36 8.20 -6.03
C ALA A 148 10.60 6.96 -6.90
N ALA A 149 11.67 6.20 -6.64
CA ALA A 149 11.91 4.92 -7.31
C ALA A 149 10.77 3.91 -7.05
N SER A 150 10.26 3.82 -5.82
CA SER A 150 9.12 2.97 -5.48
C SER A 150 7.81 3.44 -6.13
N PHE A 151 7.57 4.75 -6.22
CA PHE A 151 6.39 5.28 -6.91
C PHE A 151 6.45 5.02 -8.43
N ALA A 152 7.59 5.28 -9.06
CA ALA A 152 7.79 4.98 -10.48
C ALA A 152 7.59 3.49 -10.76
N ALA A 153 8.12 2.63 -9.89
CA ALA A 153 7.92 1.19 -9.94
C ALA A 153 6.45 0.79 -9.81
N SER A 154 5.68 1.48 -8.97
CA SER A 154 4.26 1.21 -8.81
C SER A 154 3.46 1.50 -10.10
N ILE A 155 3.76 2.58 -10.80
CA ILE A 155 3.12 2.91 -12.07
C ILE A 155 3.54 1.92 -13.17
N LEU A 156 4.85 1.74 -13.35
CA LEU A 156 5.39 0.85 -14.38
C LEU A 156 5.02 -0.61 -14.12
N GLY A 157 5.06 -1.04 -12.86
CA GLY A 157 4.70 -2.40 -12.46
C GLY A 157 3.24 -2.72 -12.74
N SER A 158 2.33 -1.81 -12.43
CA SER A 158 0.90 -2.01 -12.74
C SER A 158 0.63 -2.08 -14.23
N LEU A 159 1.17 -1.14 -15.03
CA LEU A 159 1.01 -1.15 -16.49
C LEU A 159 1.63 -2.38 -17.14
N SER A 160 2.86 -2.73 -16.74
CA SER A 160 3.54 -3.93 -17.25
C SER A 160 2.79 -5.19 -16.88
N ALA A 161 2.28 -5.28 -15.63
CA ALA A 161 1.50 -6.41 -15.19
C ALA A 161 0.24 -6.60 -16.03
N GLY A 162 -0.52 -5.52 -16.28
CA GLY A 162 -1.71 -5.57 -17.11
C GLY A 162 -1.40 -6.02 -18.55
N ALA A 163 -0.46 -5.34 -19.20
CA ALA A 163 -0.11 -5.62 -20.59
C ALA A 163 0.49 -7.02 -20.79
N LEU A 164 1.45 -7.41 -19.93
CA LEU A 164 2.10 -8.73 -20.05
C LEU A 164 1.15 -9.87 -19.71
N TYR A 165 0.31 -9.70 -18.68
CA TYR A 165 -0.65 -10.74 -18.33
C TYR A 165 -1.69 -10.96 -19.44
N GLU A 166 -2.20 -9.88 -20.03
CA GLU A 166 -3.19 -9.95 -21.10
C GLU A 166 -2.63 -10.63 -22.36
N ALA A 167 -1.35 -10.38 -22.67
CA ALA A 167 -0.69 -10.97 -23.84
C ALA A 167 -0.17 -12.39 -23.61
N PHE A 168 0.33 -12.72 -22.42
CA PHE A 168 1.13 -13.92 -22.19
C PHE A 168 0.82 -14.66 -20.87
N GLY A 169 -0.13 -14.20 -20.06
CA GLY A 169 -0.47 -14.80 -18.77
C GLY A 169 0.52 -14.47 -17.63
N PHE A 170 0.45 -15.24 -16.56
CA PHE A 170 1.20 -14.94 -15.31
C PHE A 170 2.72 -15.07 -15.45
N THR A 171 3.22 -16.10 -16.13
CA THR A 171 4.65 -16.47 -16.10
C THR A 171 5.60 -15.35 -16.52
N PRO A 172 5.40 -14.64 -17.66
CA PRO A 172 6.30 -13.54 -18.03
C PRO A 172 6.28 -12.36 -17.09
N VAL A 173 5.13 -12.08 -16.47
CA VAL A 173 5.01 -10.99 -15.47
C VAL A 173 5.93 -11.27 -14.29
N PHE A 174 5.88 -12.48 -13.73
CA PHE A 174 6.72 -12.85 -12.60
C PHE A 174 8.18 -13.03 -12.99
N ALA A 175 8.47 -13.48 -14.21
CA ALA A 175 9.85 -13.52 -14.71
C ALA A 175 10.51 -12.13 -14.70
N VAL A 176 9.80 -11.08 -15.09
CA VAL A 176 10.30 -9.69 -15.00
C VAL A 176 10.59 -9.30 -13.54
N ILE A 177 9.67 -9.61 -12.60
CA ILE A 177 9.87 -9.29 -11.18
C ILE A 177 11.08 -10.05 -10.61
N VAL A 178 11.21 -11.33 -10.93
CA VAL A 178 12.35 -12.17 -10.51
C VAL A 178 13.66 -11.59 -11.03
N VAL A 179 13.72 -11.20 -12.30
CA VAL A 179 14.91 -10.56 -12.90
C VAL A 179 15.23 -9.25 -12.17
N LEU A 180 14.27 -8.35 -11.99
CA LEU A 180 14.47 -7.07 -11.30
C LEU A 180 14.96 -7.27 -9.86
N THR A 181 14.35 -8.20 -9.13
CA THR A 181 14.72 -8.49 -7.73
C THR A 181 16.09 -9.15 -7.66
N THR A 182 16.42 -10.04 -8.60
CA THR A 182 17.75 -10.66 -8.70
C THR A 182 18.84 -9.64 -9.03
N VAL A 183 18.57 -8.72 -9.95
CA VAL A 183 19.49 -7.60 -10.26
C VAL A 183 19.72 -6.73 -9.02
N ALA A 184 18.67 -6.40 -8.29
CA ALA A 184 18.78 -5.65 -7.04
C ALA A 184 19.55 -6.43 -5.96
N TRP A 185 19.34 -7.75 -5.87
CA TRP A 185 20.07 -8.63 -4.96
C TRP A 185 21.56 -8.70 -5.31
N LEU A 186 21.90 -8.97 -6.57
CA LEU A 186 23.29 -8.99 -7.05
C LEU A 186 23.99 -7.64 -6.88
N GLY A 187 23.31 -6.54 -7.18
CA GLY A 187 23.79 -5.18 -6.95
C GLY A 187 24.08 -4.94 -5.47
N SER A 188 23.17 -5.34 -4.59
CA SER A 188 23.34 -5.22 -3.13
C SER A 188 24.52 -6.08 -2.62
N PHE A 189 24.65 -7.28 -3.15
CA PHE A 189 25.78 -8.15 -2.84
C PHE A 189 27.11 -7.57 -3.32
N ARG A 190 27.16 -6.94 -4.50
CA ARG A 190 28.41 -6.49 -5.12
C ARG A 190 28.84 -5.10 -4.70
N TYR A 191 27.90 -4.15 -4.45
CA TYR A 191 28.21 -2.72 -4.34
C TYR A 191 27.87 -2.10 -2.98
N LEU A 192 27.14 -2.77 -2.08
CA LEU A 192 26.95 -2.25 -0.73
C LEU A 192 28.15 -2.62 0.16
N ASN A 193 28.58 -1.66 0.95
CA ASN A 193 29.56 -1.91 2.01
C ASN A 193 28.88 -2.62 3.20
N PRO A 194 29.61 -3.46 3.96
CA PRO A 194 29.11 -3.99 5.24
C PRO A 194 28.72 -2.84 6.19
N ASP A 195 27.65 -3.02 6.92
CA ASP A 195 27.21 -2.08 7.95
C ASP A 195 27.71 -2.55 9.32
N GLU A 196 28.52 -1.74 9.95
CA GLU A 196 29.09 -2.00 11.29
C GLU A 196 28.29 -1.36 12.41
N THR A 197 27.27 -0.56 12.08
CA THR A 197 26.45 0.12 13.09
C THR A 197 25.61 -0.89 13.88
N ARG A 198 25.65 -0.77 15.19
CA ARG A 198 24.83 -1.60 16.09
C ARG A 198 24.09 -0.69 17.07
N VAL A 199 22.79 -0.95 17.20
CA VAL A 199 21.92 -0.22 18.12
C VAL A 199 21.46 -1.17 19.21
N GLY A 200 21.66 -0.78 20.47
CA GLY A 200 21.18 -1.53 21.62
C GLY A 200 19.73 -1.19 21.95
N GLY A 201 19.05 -2.09 22.67
CA GLY A 201 17.67 -1.90 23.08
C GLY A 201 16.67 -2.72 22.28
N PHE A 202 15.40 -2.59 22.63
CA PHE A 202 14.28 -3.21 21.90
C PHE A 202 13.67 -2.18 20.95
N PRO A 203 13.45 -2.52 19.66
CA PRO A 203 12.76 -1.62 18.75
C PRO A 203 11.41 -1.20 19.31
N PHE A 204 11.10 0.10 19.23
CA PHE A 204 9.85 0.68 19.76
C PHE A 204 9.71 0.68 21.30
N ALA A 205 10.80 0.50 22.07
CA ALA A 205 10.74 0.57 23.54
C ALA A 205 10.32 1.96 24.06
N ASP A 206 10.74 3.02 23.38
CA ASP A 206 10.51 4.41 23.76
C ASP A 206 9.41 5.05 22.89
N LEU A 207 8.19 4.46 22.93
CA LEU A 207 7.05 5.05 22.23
C LEU A 207 6.59 6.34 22.96
N ALA A 208 6.69 7.47 22.27
CA ALA A 208 6.17 8.73 22.77
C ALA A 208 4.63 8.69 22.80
N LEU A 209 4.05 8.61 23.98
CA LEU A 209 2.60 8.61 24.20
C LEU A 209 2.20 9.92 24.90
N ASN A 210 1.96 10.94 24.10
CA ASN A 210 1.40 12.19 24.59
C ASN A 210 -0.03 12.43 24.08
N ARG A 211 -0.72 13.43 24.61
CA ARG A 211 -2.12 13.73 24.24
C ARG A 211 -2.27 14.10 22.76
N ARG A 212 -1.27 14.74 22.15
CA ARG A 212 -1.28 15.11 20.74
C ARG A 212 -1.16 13.88 19.87
N ILE A 213 -0.21 13.00 20.14
CA ILE A 213 -0.05 11.72 19.42
C ILE A 213 -1.31 10.86 19.54
N LEU A 214 -1.94 10.78 20.71
CA LEU A 214 -3.20 10.07 20.88
C LEU A 214 -4.32 10.68 20.03
N THR A 215 -4.37 12.01 19.90
CA THR A 215 -5.30 12.69 18.99
C THR A 215 -5.00 12.32 17.53
N LEU A 216 -3.74 12.37 17.10
CA LEU A 216 -3.32 12.01 15.74
C LEU A 216 -3.55 10.53 15.41
N THR A 217 -3.46 9.64 16.39
CA THR A 217 -3.72 8.20 16.18
C THR A 217 -5.19 7.84 16.23
N SER A 218 -6.07 8.70 16.73
CA SER A 218 -7.49 8.42 16.96
C SER A 218 -8.27 7.99 15.70
N PHE A 219 -7.86 8.48 14.52
CA PHE A 219 -8.49 8.10 13.25
C PHE A 219 -7.74 7.00 12.48
N ARG A 220 -6.47 6.73 12.83
CA ARG A 220 -5.57 5.94 11.98
C ARG A 220 -6.01 4.49 11.76
N MET A 221 -6.49 3.81 12.79
CA MET A 221 -6.94 2.41 12.65
C MET A 221 -8.18 2.32 11.75
N GLN A 222 -9.15 3.21 11.96
CA GLN A 222 -10.37 3.28 11.16
C GLN A 222 -10.06 3.67 9.71
N TYR A 223 -9.18 4.64 9.53
CA TYR A 223 -8.76 5.08 8.21
C TYR A 223 -7.89 4.05 7.50
N ALA A 224 -7.02 3.35 8.22
CA ALA A 224 -6.25 2.22 7.69
C ALA A 224 -7.17 1.11 7.16
N PHE A 225 -8.21 0.81 7.92
CA PHE A 225 -9.25 -0.11 7.51
C PHE A 225 -9.91 0.36 6.21
N ALA A 226 -10.39 1.61 6.16
CA ALA A 226 -11.06 2.19 5.01
C ALA A 226 -10.18 2.17 3.74
N VAL A 227 -8.96 2.69 3.84
CA VAL A 227 -8.05 2.79 2.70
C VAL A 227 -7.63 1.40 2.19
N THR A 228 -7.31 0.48 3.11
CA THR A 228 -6.94 -0.88 2.71
C THR A 228 -8.09 -1.60 2.03
N LEU A 229 -9.32 -1.43 2.57
CA LEU A 229 -10.52 -2.00 1.99
C LEU A 229 -10.76 -1.48 0.57
N VAL A 230 -10.83 -0.18 0.39
CA VAL A 230 -11.14 0.45 -0.91
C VAL A 230 -10.04 0.16 -1.94
N ARG A 231 -8.76 0.36 -1.60
CA ARG A 231 -7.63 0.12 -2.51
C ARG A 231 -7.50 -1.34 -2.96
N THR A 232 -7.84 -2.27 -2.10
CA THR A 232 -7.82 -3.69 -2.46
C THR A 232 -8.99 -4.01 -3.38
N TRP A 233 -10.17 -3.43 -3.12
CA TRP A 233 -11.39 -3.80 -3.85
C TRP A 233 -11.64 -3.03 -5.14
N VAL A 234 -11.03 -1.87 -5.39
CA VAL A 234 -11.12 -1.21 -6.69
C VAL A 234 -10.63 -2.10 -7.84
N PRO A 235 -9.39 -2.66 -7.81
CA PRO A 235 -8.95 -3.58 -8.85
C PRO A 235 -9.74 -4.90 -8.87
N ILE A 236 -10.16 -5.43 -7.71
CA ILE A 236 -11.02 -6.63 -7.64
C ILE A 236 -12.36 -6.35 -8.33
N TYR A 237 -13.02 -5.23 -8.01
CA TYR A 237 -14.28 -4.83 -8.64
C TYR A 237 -14.15 -4.68 -10.15
N ALA A 238 -13.03 -4.10 -10.63
CA ALA A 238 -12.76 -3.96 -12.05
C ALA A 238 -12.58 -5.31 -12.77
N GLY A 239 -11.88 -6.29 -12.15
CA GLY A 239 -11.38 -7.46 -12.86
C GLY A 239 -12.06 -8.80 -12.56
N VAL A 240 -12.80 -8.95 -11.43
CA VAL A 240 -13.56 -10.20 -11.20
C VAL A 240 -14.79 -10.28 -12.08
N THR A 241 -15.30 -11.49 -12.27
CA THR A 241 -16.45 -11.76 -13.14
C THR A 241 -17.74 -11.06 -12.67
N ALA A 242 -18.66 -10.84 -13.59
CA ALA A 242 -19.98 -10.27 -13.28
C ALA A 242 -20.76 -11.13 -12.27
N ALA A 243 -20.57 -12.45 -12.28
CA ALA A 243 -21.17 -13.36 -11.31
C ALA A 243 -20.71 -13.08 -9.88
N GLN A 244 -19.51 -12.53 -9.71
CA GLN A 244 -18.95 -12.11 -8.43
C GLN A 244 -19.21 -10.61 -8.13
N GLY A 245 -20.05 -9.96 -8.92
CA GLY A 245 -20.40 -8.54 -8.78
C GLY A 245 -19.37 -7.57 -9.35
N GLY A 246 -18.41 -8.04 -10.17
CA GLY A 246 -17.39 -7.22 -10.82
C GLY A 246 -17.76 -6.77 -12.23
N LEU A 247 -16.83 -6.04 -12.86
CA LEU A 247 -16.98 -5.49 -14.21
C LEU A 247 -16.34 -6.36 -15.29
N ALA A 248 -15.60 -7.40 -14.91
CA ALA A 248 -14.92 -8.36 -15.79
C ALA A 248 -13.96 -7.72 -16.82
N TYR A 249 -13.28 -6.64 -16.43
CA TYR A 249 -12.32 -5.95 -17.30
C TYR A 249 -11.04 -6.74 -17.51
N GLY A 250 -10.41 -6.58 -18.69
CA GLY A 250 -9.07 -7.06 -18.98
C GLY A 250 -8.00 -6.42 -18.09
N ALA A 251 -6.84 -7.07 -17.98
CA ALA A 251 -5.80 -6.70 -17.04
C ALA A 251 -5.21 -5.31 -17.29
N LEU A 252 -5.13 -4.89 -18.55
CA LEU A 252 -4.68 -3.53 -18.88
C LEU A 252 -5.69 -2.48 -18.37
N ALA A 253 -6.99 -2.72 -18.50
CA ALA A 253 -8.02 -1.82 -18.00
C ALA A 253 -8.00 -1.75 -16.46
N VAL A 254 -7.82 -2.88 -15.77
CA VAL A 254 -7.62 -2.92 -14.32
C VAL A 254 -6.37 -2.14 -13.91
N SER A 255 -5.26 -2.30 -14.64
CA SER A 255 -4.03 -1.58 -14.35
C SER A 255 -4.20 -0.06 -14.44
N LEU A 256 -5.01 0.43 -15.39
CA LEU A 256 -5.30 1.86 -15.54
C LEU A 256 -6.05 2.44 -14.33
N THR A 257 -6.93 1.67 -13.68
CA THR A 257 -7.59 2.12 -12.44
C THR A 257 -6.59 2.29 -11.30
N VAL A 258 -5.65 1.35 -11.15
CA VAL A 258 -4.59 1.40 -10.12
C VAL A 258 -3.62 2.55 -10.41
N VAL A 259 -3.22 2.71 -11.66
CA VAL A 259 -2.31 3.78 -12.09
C VAL A 259 -2.94 5.15 -11.90
N ALA A 260 -4.22 5.32 -12.18
CA ALA A 260 -4.92 6.60 -11.99
C ALA A 260 -4.80 7.10 -10.54
N GLU A 261 -5.02 6.23 -9.55
CA GLU A 261 -4.84 6.56 -8.13
C GLU A 261 -3.38 6.93 -7.81
N LYS A 262 -2.42 6.09 -8.23
CA LYS A 262 -1.00 6.32 -7.92
C LYS A 262 -0.44 7.56 -8.60
N PHE A 263 -0.80 7.79 -9.85
CA PHE A 263 -0.35 8.91 -10.64
C PHE A 263 -0.86 10.24 -10.07
N THR A 264 -2.17 10.35 -9.81
CA THR A 264 -2.75 11.58 -9.26
C THR A 264 -2.23 11.85 -7.85
N ASN A 265 -2.08 10.81 -7.02
CA ASN A 265 -1.49 10.94 -5.70
C ASN A 265 -0.06 11.52 -5.80
N MET A 266 0.80 10.90 -6.61
CA MET A 266 2.19 11.35 -6.83
C MET A 266 2.27 12.79 -7.35
N LEU A 267 1.42 13.13 -8.32
CA LEU A 267 1.43 14.46 -8.95
C LEU A 267 0.96 15.56 -7.99
N CYS A 268 -0.05 15.27 -7.17
CA CYS A 268 -0.65 16.26 -6.28
C CYS A 268 0.12 16.46 -4.96
N GLN A 269 0.83 15.43 -4.45
CA GLN A 269 1.50 15.47 -3.15
C GLN A 269 2.41 16.70 -2.91
N PRO A 270 3.26 17.14 -3.87
CA PRO A 270 4.11 18.31 -3.64
C PRO A 270 3.32 19.61 -3.45
N PHE A 271 2.17 19.72 -4.12
CA PHE A 271 1.30 20.90 -4.04
C PHE A 271 0.48 20.89 -2.76
N THR A 272 -0.15 19.76 -2.46
CA THR A 272 -1.00 19.60 -1.27
C THR A 272 -0.18 19.67 0.01
N GLY A 273 1.06 19.15 0.01
CA GLY A 273 1.99 19.29 1.12
C GLY A 273 2.31 20.75 1.42
N ARG A 274 2.66 21.57 0.40
CA ARG A 274 2.90 23.01 0.57
C ARG A 274 1.66 23.76 1.05
N LEU A 275 0.50 23.45 0.49
CA LEU A 275 -0.76 24.08 0.91
C LEU A 275 -1.09 23.72 2.36
N SER A 276 -0.87 22.48 2.78
CA SER A 276 -1.12 22.07 4.17
C SER A 276 -0.25 22.80 5.19
N ASP A 277 0.98 23.14 4.83
CA ASP A 277 1.88 23.94 5.68
C ASP A 277 1.39 25.37 5.88
N GLY A 278 0.63 25.93 4.91
CA GLY A 278 0.10 27.30 4.99
C GLY A 278 -1.30 27.42 5.59
N TYR A 279 -2.16 26.41 5.42
CA TYR A 279 -3.58 26.48 5.80
C TYR A 279 -3.97 25.56 6.98
N GLY A 280 -2.99 24.85 7.57
CA GLY A 280 -3.19 23.92 8.68
C GLY A 280 -3.28 22.46 8.25
N ARG A 281 -2.36 21.66 8.75
CA ARG A 281 -2.22 20.23 8.41
C ARG A 281 -3.40 19.39 8.89
N ALA A 282 -3.96 19.74 10.06
CA ALA A 282 -5.12 19.03 10.60
C ALA A 282 -6.37 19.21 9.71
N ALA A 283 -6.57 20.39 9.12
CA ALA A 283 -7.64 20.63 8.15
C ALA A 283 -7.48 19.76 6.90
N PHE A 284 -6.25 19.61 6.40
CA PHE A 284 -5.95 18.77 5.23
C PHE A 284 -6.16 17.28 5.52
N VAL A 285 -5.83 16.82 6.73
CA VAL A 285 -6.17 15.45 7.17
C VAL A 285 -7.67 15.22 7.17
N PHE A 286 -8.44 16.15 7.71
CA PHE A 286 -9.90 16.06 7.78
C PHE A 286 -10.54 16.10 6.38
N VAL A 287 -10.21 17.10 5.57
CA VAL A 287 -10.77 17.28 4.23
C VAL A 287 -10.38 16.13 3.31
N GLY A 288 -9.09 15.76 3.27
CA GLY A 288 -8.59 14.67 2.43
C GLY A 288 -9.22 13.31 2.79
N GLY A 289 -9.30 13.00 4.09
CA GLY A 289 -9.93 11.76 4.52
C GLY A 289 -11.44 11.74 4.30
N GLY A 290 -12.13 12.87 4.49
CA GLY A 290 -13.55 13.02 4.19
C GLY A 290 -13.85 12.86 2.69
N LEU A 291 -13.07 13.53 1.84
CA LEU A 291 -13.16 13.41 0.38
C LEU A 291 -12.92 11.97 -0.07
N TYR A 292 -11.89 11.30 0.49
CA TYR A 292 -11.63 9.88 0.22
C TYR A 292 -12.87 9.02 0.51
N GLY A 293 -13.52 9.25 1.67
CA GLY A 293 -14.71 8.53 2.04
C GLY A 293 -15.88 8.78 1.08
N VAL A 294 -16.14 10.04 0.70
CA VAL A 294 -17.19 10.40 -0.26
C VAL A 294 -16.93 9.75 -1.63
N VAL A 295 -15.70 9.83 -2.14
CA VAL A 295 -15.34 9.22 -3.43
C VAL A 295 -15.50 7.70 -3.36
N ALA A 296 -15.11 7.06 -2.26
CA ALA A 296 -15.30 5.62 -2.07
C ALA A 296 -16.77 5.21 -2.14
N LEU A 297 -17.68 6.00 -1.53
CA LEU A 297 -19.13 5.76 -1.62
C LEU A 297 -19.67 5.86 -3.07
N LEU A 298 -19.01 6.61 -3.94
CA LEU A 298 -19.41 6.80 -5.33
C LEU A 298 -18.90 5.67 -6.27
N VAL A 299 -17.90 4.89 -5.87
CA VAL A 299 -17.32 3.83 -6.72
C VAL A 299 -18.37 2.84 -7.26
N PRO A 300 -19.32 2.32 -6.44
CA PRO A 300 -20.34 1.39 -6.93
C PRO A 300 -21.30 2.01 -7.97
N PHE A 301 -21.38 3.32 -8.02
CA PHE A 301 -22.22 4.04 -8.98
C PHE A 301 -21.55 4.28 -10.33
N SER A 302 -20.31 3.83 -10.53
CA SER A 302 -19.59 4.01 -11.81
C SER A 302 -20.37 3.52 -13.04
N PRO A 303 -21.16 2.40 -13.02
CA PRO A 303 -22.00 2.02 -14.14
C PRO A 303 -23.15 3.00 -14.39
N ALA A 304 -23.80 3.47 -13.35
CA ALA A 304 -24.90 4.43 -13.47
C ALA A 304 -24.41 5.79 -13.97
N ILE A 305 -23.25 6.27 -13.48
CA ILE A 305 -22.59 7.50 -13.95
C ILE A 305 -22.26 7.38 -15.44
N GLY A 306 -21.68 6.26 -15.87
CA GLY A 306 -21.35 6.02 -17.27
C GLY A 306 -22.57 5.98 -18.18
N ALA A 307 -23.64 5.37 -17.72
CA ALA A 307 -24.92 5.33 -18.46
C ALA A 307 -25.56 6.71 -18.59
N VAL A 308 -25.62 7.51 -17.52
CA VAL A 308 -26.17 8.88 -17.54
C VAL A 308 -25.36 9.79 -18.46
N LEU A 309 -24.02 9.64 -18.47
CA LEU A 309 -23.15 10.43 -19.34
C LEU A 309 -23.06 9.90 -20.77
N SER A 310 -23.77 8.82 -21.10
CA SER A 310 -23.76 8.15 -22.42
C SER A 310 -22.34 7.88 -22.91
N LEU A 311 -21.45 7.41 -22.03
CA LEU A 311 -20.07 7.14 -22.35
C LEU A 311 -19.92 5.93 -23.29
N PRO A 312 -18.91 5.94 -24.19
CA PRO A 312 -18.69 4.82 -25.12
C PRO A 312 -18.34 3.53 -24.37
N ALA A 313 -18.69 2.40 -25.00
CA ALA A 313 -18.35 1.06 -24.52
C ALA A 313 -17.11 0.46 -25.23
N SER A 314 -16.40 1.25 -26.04
CA SER A 314 -15.19 0.81 -26.75
C SER A 314 -14.13 1.88 -26.72
N TYR A 315 -12.88 1.46 -26.47
CA TYR A 315 -11.73 2.36 -26.30
C TYR A 315 -10.52 1.79 -27.07
N PRO A 316 -9.73 2.64 -27.78
CA PRO A 316 -8.69 2.18 -28.72
C PRO A 316 -7.62 1.26 -28.13
N LEU A 317 -7.28 1.39 -26.84
CA LEU A 317 -6.17 0.65 -26.22
C LEU A 317 -6.63 -0.55 -25.38
N VAL A 318 -7.87 -0.54 -24.92
CA VAL A 318 -8.39 -1.53 -23.95
C VAL A 318 -9.62 -2.30 -24.46
N GLY A 319 -10.02 -2.04 -25.71
CA GLY A 319 -11.09 -2.77 -26.39
C GLY A 319 -12.50 -2.41 -25.94
N GLU A 320 -13.39 -3.41 -25.94
CA GLU A 320 -14.77 -3.24 -25.48
C GLU A 320 -14.85 -3.32 -23.98
N LEU A 321 -15.33 -2.24 -23.35
CA LEU A 321 -15.52 -2.10 -21.93
C LEU A 321 -16.91 -1.52 -21.66
N SER A 322 -17.46 -1.76 -20.46
CA SER A 322 -18.72 -1.12 -20.08
C SER A 322 -18.55 0.40 -19.93
N PRO A 323 -19.65 1.19 -20.04
CA PRO A 323 -19.60 2.65 -19.81
C PRO A 323 -19.08 3.06 -18.42
N ALA A 324 -18.99 2.09 -17.48
CA ALA A 324 -18.45 2.31 -16.14
C ALA A 324 -16.94 2.57 -16.11
N PHE A 325 -16.19 2.25 -17.18
CA PHE A 325 -14.72 2.30 -17.17
C PHE A 325 -14.17 3.69 -16.88
N VAL A 326 -14.58 4.70 -17.65
CA VAL A 326 -14.09 6.08 -17.44
C VAL A 326 -14.47 6.62 -16.07
N PRO A 327 -15.73 6.51 -15.59
CA PRO A 327 -16.07 6.89 -14.24
C PRO A 327 -15.23 6.19 -13.17
N LEU A 328 -14.97 4.90 -13.32
CA LEU A 328 -14.14 4.15 -12.37
C LEU A 328 -12.69 4.66 -12.34
N VAL A 329 -12.08 4.91 -13.51
CA VAL A 329 -10.73 5.50 -13.62
C VAL A 329 -10.68 6.89 -12.99
N VAL A 330 -11.68 7.74 -13.27
CA VAL A 330 -11.77 9.08 -12.69
C VAL A 330 -11.94 9.03 -11.17
N LEU A 331 -12.85 8.19 -10.66
CA LEU A 331 -13.04 8.01 -9.22
C LEU A 331 -11.77 7.47 -8.56
N SER A 332 -11.06 6.54 -9.19
CA SER A 332 -9.76 6.05 -8.70
C SER A 332 -8.72 7.18 -8.65
N GLY A 333 -8.66 8.03 -9.67
CA GLY A 333 -7.83 9.24 -9.65
C GLY A 333 -8.20 10.20 -8.52
N LEU A 334 -9.49 10.42 -8.27
CA LEU A 334 -9.96 11.25 -7.16
C LEU A 334 -9.63 10.67 -5.79
N LEU A 335 -9.62 9.32 -5.61
CA LEU A 335 -9.09 8.68 -4.40
C LEU A 335 -7.61 9.04 -4.20
N GLY A 336 -6.81 9.05 -5.28
CA GLY A 336 -5.42 9.48 -5.22
C GLY A 336 -5.24 10.96 -4.85
N VAL A 337 -6.07 11.84 -5.37
CA VAL A 337 -6.09 13.28 -5.00
C VAL A 337 -6.46 13.43 -3.52
N ALA A 338 -7.50 12.76 -3.06
CA ALA A 338 -7.94 12.81 -1.67
C ALA A 338 -6.85 12.33 -0.69
N ASP A 339 -6.14 11.25 -1.05
CA ASP A 339 -5.05 10.74 -0.23
C ASP A 339 -3.81 11.65 -0.26
N SER A 340 -3.55 12.34 -1.39
CA SER A 340 -2.48 13.33 -1.49
C SER A 340 -2.70 14.54 -0.57
N LEU A 341 -3.93 14.91 -0.28
CA LEU A 341 -4.26 15.95 0.71
C LEU A 341 -3.91 15.49 2.13
N ARG A 342 -4.25 14.26 2.46
CA ARG A 342 -4.16 13.73 3.82
C ARG A 342 -2.75 13.23 4.20
N GLU A 343 -2.10 12.48 3.31
CA GLU A 343 -0.89 11.72 3.66
C GLU A 343 0.29 12.61 4.06
N PRO A 344 0.71 13.61 3.25
CA PRO A 344 1.81 14.50 3.62
C PRO A 344 1.52 15.28 4.90
N ALA A 345 0.30 15.81 5.04
CA ALA A 345 -0.13 16.54 6.24
C ALA A 345 -0.06 15.68 7.50
N SER A 346 -0.58 14.44 7.42
CA SER A 346 -0.51 13.49 8.52
C SER A 346 0.93 13.13 8.87
N MET A 347 1.80 12.90 7.88
CA MET A 347 3.21 12.60 8.12
C MET A 347 3.94 13.75 8.82
N ALA A 348 3.69 14.98 8.39
CA ALA A 348 4.29 16.16 8.99
C ALA A 348 3.85 16.34 10.45
N LEU A 349 2.57 16.16 10.76
CA LEU A 349 2.07 16.22 12.16
C LEU A 349 2.75 15.19 13.07
N PHE A 350 2.96 13.96 12.60
CA PHE A 350 3.70 12.94 13.36
C PHE A 350 5.19 13.26 13.49
N ALA A 351 5.80 13.89 12.47
CA ALA A 351 7.19 14.32 12.53
C ALA A 351 7.40 15.43 13.55
N ASP A 352 6.51 16.43 13.60
CA ASP A 352 6.58 17.54 14.55
C ASP A 352 6.50 17.06 15.99
N GLU A 353 5.61 16.12 16.29
CA GLU A 353 5.53 15.53 17.62
C GLU A 353 6.77 14.71 18.00
N GLY A 354 7.38 14.03 17.05
CA GLY A 354 8.61 13.27 17.26
C GLY A 354 9.81 14.15 17.60
N THR A 355 9.83 15.41 17.19
CA THR A 355 10.91 16.34 17.51
C THR A 355 10.80 16.91 18.93
N SER A 356 9.60 16.92 19.52
CA SER A 356 9.35 17.54 20.83
C SER A 356 9.61 16.61 22.03
N GLU A 357 9.38 15.27 21.93
CA GLU A 357 9.33 14.42 23.15
C GLU A 357 9.85 12.97 23.01
N GLY A 358 10.67 12.59 22.07
CA GLY A 358 11.13 11.18 22.07
C GLY A 358 11.66 10.64 20.78
N GLY A 359 11.86 11.51 19.83
CA GLY A 359 12.43 11.16 18.52
C GLY A 359 11.39 10.83 17.47
N VAL A 360 11.67 11.31 16.25
CA VAL A 360 10.82 11.12 15.06
C VAL A 360 10.56 9.65 14.78
N ALA A 361 11.53 8.78 15.05
CA ALA A 361 11.40 7.33 14.85
C ALA A 361 10.31 6.70 15.72
N SER A 362 10.17 7.15 16.97
CA SER A 362 9.15 6.67 17.91
C SER A 362 7.73 7.04 17.45
N SER A 363 7.51 8.29 17.04
CA SER A 363 6.20 8.74 16.55
C SER A 363 5.78 8.03 15.27
N PHE A 364 6.72 7.81 14.33
CA PHE A 364 6.47 7.01 13.11
C PHE A 364 6.26 5.53 13.41
N GLY A 365 6.96 4.97 14.42
CA GLY A 365 6.74 3.60 14.89
C GLY A 365 5.31 3.40 15.39
N LEU A 366 4.82 4.31 16.24
CA LEU A 366 3.44 4.28 16.73
C LEU A 366 2.42 4.48 15.60
N ARG A 367 2.72 5.39 14.66
CA ARG A 367 1.92 5.62 13.46
C ARG A 367 1.72 4.32 12.67
N GLU A 368 2.76 3.53 12.47
CA GLU A 368 2.68 2.25 11.75
C GLU A 368 1.98 1.17 12.59
N LEU A 369 2.25 1.09 13.88
CA LEU A 369 1.63 0.11 14.77
C LEU A 369 0.10 0.24 14.79
N VAL A 370 -0.43 1.46 14.90
CA VAL A 370 -1.88 1.73 14.90
C VAL A 370 -2.52 1.48 13.54
N TRP A 371 -1.75 1.55 12.45
CA TRP A 371 -2.23 1.24 11.10
C TRP A 371 -2.51 -0.25 10.87
N ARG A 372 -1.69 -1.13 11.47
CA ARG A 372 -1.66 -2.56 11.16
C ARG A 372 -2.98 -3.30 11.42
N PRO A 373 -3.66 -3.17 12.57
CA PRO A 373 -4.91 -3.89 12.82
C PRO A 373 -5.98 -3.62 11.76
N GLY A 374 -6.17 -2.34 11.37
CA GLY A 374 -7.11 -1.96 10.33
C GLY A 374 -6.77 -2.61 8.98
N SER A 375 -5.49 -2.59 8.60
CA SER A 375 -5.04 -3.15 7.32
C SER A 375 -5.09 -4.69 7.25
N VAL A 376 -5.03 -5.38 8.38
CA VAL A 376 -5.17 -6.85 8.43
C VAL A 376 -6.64 -7.27 8.39
N ILE A 377 -7.51 -6.57 9.12
CA ILE A 377 -8.93 -6.94 9.25
C ILE A 377 -9.72 -6.55 8.00
N ALA A 378 -9.40 -5.42 7.38
CA ALA A 378 -10.16 -4.90 6.25
C ALA A 378 -10.34 -5.89 5.10
N PRO A 379 -9.32 -6.58 4.59
CA PRO A 379 -9.51 -7.51 3.47
C PRO A 379 -10.37 -8.74 3.85
N LEU A 380 -10.31 -9.21 5.09
CA LEU A 380 -11.14 -10.32 5.56
C LEU A 380 -12.61 -9.93 5.55
N LEU A 381 -12.93 -8.74 6.09
CA LEU A 381 -14.29 -8.23 6.06
C LEU A 381 -14.75 -7.91 4.64
N GLY A 382 -13.86 -7.37 3.80
CA GLY A 382 -14.16 -7.07 2.40
C GLY A 382 -14.54 -8.31 1.59
N GLY A 383 -13.82 -9.40 1.76
CA GLY A 383 -14.16 -10.67 1.12
C GLY A 383 -15.49 -11.24 1.61
N TRP A 384 -15.76 -11.15 2.91
CA TRP A 384 -17.05 -11.54 3.48
C TRP A 384 -18.19 -10.66 2.92
N LEU A 385 -18.04 -9.35 2.94
CA LEU A 385 -19.05 -8.41 2.39
C LEU A 385 -19.33 -8.69 0.91
N MET A 386 -18.29 -8.85 0.10
CA MET A 386 -18.40 -9.12 -1.33
C MET A 386 -19.26 -10.35 -1.61
N THR A 387 -19.09 -11.43 -0.85
CA THR A 387 -19.76 -12.71 -1.11
C THR A 387 -21.11 -12.86 -0.43
N THR A 388 -21.36 -12.16 0.69
CA THR A 388 -22.60 -12.31 1.47
C THR A 388 -23.61 -11.18 1.24
N VAL A 389 -23.12 -9.95 1.03
CA VAL A 389 -23.96 -8.75 0.88
C VAL A 389 -23.92 -8.21 -0.54
N GLY A 390 -22.76 -8.32 -1.18
CA GLY A 390 -22.50 -7.87 -2.55
C GLY A 390 -21.37 -6.85 -2.64
N MET A 391 -20.78 -6.73 -3.82
CA MET A 391 -19.57 -5.94 -4.08
C MET A 391 -19.70 -4.46 -3.64
N GLY A 392 -20.84 -3.82 -3.87
CA GLY A 392 -21.06 -2.41 -3.50
C GLY A 392 -20.91 -2.13 -2.00
N SER A 393 -21.27 -3.11 -1.16
CA SER A 393 -21.20 -2.97 0.30
C SER A 393 -19.80 -2.73 0.82
N VAL A 394 -18.79 -3.25 0.13
CA VAL A 394 -17.37 -3.05 0.47
C VAL A 394 -16.99 -1.57 0.44
N PHE A 395 -17.43 -0.87 -0.60
CA PHE A 395 -17.16 0.55 -0.78
C PHE A 395 -18.00 1.42 0.15
N TYR A 396 -19.24 1.03 0.43
CA TYR A 396 -20.08 1.73 1.41
C TYR A 396 -19.49 1.64 2.82
N VAL A 397 -19.05 0.46 3.23
CA VAL A 397 -18.38 0.27 4.52
C VAL A 397 -17.03 1.02 4.54
N GLY A 398 -16.22 0.90 3.50
CA GLY A 398 -14.94 1.61 3.41
C GLY A 398 -15.11 3.12 3.47
N GLY A 399 -16.03 3.69 2.69
CA GLY A 399 -16.34 5.13 2.71
C GLY A 399 -16.88 5.61 4.05
N ALA A 400 -17.81 4.85 4.67
CA ALA A 400 -18.35 5.17 5.99
C ALA A 400 -17.25 5.16 7.07
N PHE A 401 -16.34 4.18 7.08
CA PHE A 401 -15.22 4.12 8.02
C PHE A 401 -14.22 5.27 7.81
N ALA A 402 -13.98 5.70 6.57
CA ALA A 402 -13.12 6.86 6.31
C ALA A 402 -13.74 8.14 6.90
N ILE A 403 -15.03 8.38 6.64
CA ILE A 403 -15.77 9.54 7.16
C ILE A 403 -15.85 9.48 8.69
N ALA A 404 -16.21 8.34 9.28
CA ALA A 404 -16.25 8.16 10.71
C ALA A 404 -14.89 8.39 11.37
N GLY A 405 -13.80 7.91 10.74
CA GLY A 405 -12.45 8.12 11.23
C GLY A 405 -12.07 9.59 11.32
N VAL A 406 -12.28 10.37 10.25
CA VAL A 406 -11.96 11.81 10.27
C VAL A 406 -12.94 12.62 11.13
N ALA A 407 -14.20 12.19 11.25
CA ALA A 407 -15.13 12.80 12.20
C ALA A 407 -14.68 12.56 13.65
N THR A 408 -14.23 11.35 13.99
CA THR A 408 -13.64 11.03 15.31
C THR A 408 -12.42 11.92 15.56
N PHE A 409 -11.52 12.07 14.59
CA PHE A 409 -10.38 12.96 14.69
C PHE A 409 -10.79 14.40 14.97
N LEU A 410 -11.73 14.94 14.20
CA LEU A 410 -12.23 16.31 14.38
C LEU A 410 -12.83 16.53 15.77
N VAL A 411 -13.68 15.61 16.23
CA VAL A 411 -14.31 15.71 17.57
C VAL A 411 -13.24 15.69 18.68
N ILE A 412 -12.27 14.79 18.60
CA ILE A 412 -11.20 14.66 19.57
C ILE A 412 -10.28 15.90 19.52
N LEU A 413 -9.92 16.37 18.31
CA LEU A 413 -9.11 17.57 18.11
C LEU A 413 -9.77 18.80 18.75
N VAL A 414 -11.04 19.06 18.40
CA VAL A 414 -11.78 20.23 18.91
C VAL A 414 -11.98 20.13 20.42
N ARG A 415 -12.28 18.96 20.95
CA ARG A 415 -12.53 18.76 22.40
C ARG A 415 -11.27 18.96 23.26
N PHE A 416 -10.11 18.52 22.80
CA PHE A 416 -8.88 18.54 23.60
C PHE A 416 -7.93 19.68 23.28
N HIS A 417 -8.01 20.26 22.09
CA HIS A 417 -7.09 21.29 21.61
C HIS A 417 -7.80 22.57 21.12
N GLY A 418 -9.15 22.57 21.08
CA GLY A 418 -9.94 23.71 20.60
C GLY A 418 -10.10 23.72 19.08
N ALA A 419 -11.08 24.52 18.61
CA ALA A 419 -11.39 24.60 17.18
C ALA A 419 -10.24 25.25 16.36
N ALA A 420 -9.48 26.15 16.94
CA ALA A 420 -8.32 26.79 16.30
C ALA A 420 -7.25 25.79 15.88
N ALA A 421 -7.11 24.67 16.61
CA ALA A 421 -6.17 23.62 16.26
C ALA A 421 -6.39 23.01 14.85
N LEU A 422 -7.57 23.16 14.25
CA LEU A 422 -7.82 22.70 12.88
C LEU A 422 -6.96 23.45 11.84
N THR A 423 -6.68 24.73 12.10
CA THR A 423 -5.90 25.60 11.21
C THR A 423 -4.51 25.93 11.73
N GLU A 424 -4.27 25.73 13.01
CA GLU A 424 -2.97 25.98 13.64
C GLU A 424 -2.02 24.77 13.64
N TRP A 425 -2.55 23.56 13.49
CA TRP A 425 -1.75 22.33 13.40
C TRP A 425 -1.41 21.99 11.97
#